data_87880ecfa88c13d91c38405fd8088ae1
#
_entry.id   87880ecfa88c13d91c38405fd8088ae1
#
_cell.length_a   1.000
_cell.length_b   1.000
_cell.length_c   1.000
_cell.angle_alpha   90.00
_cell.angle_beta   90.00
_cell.angle_gamma   90.00
#
_symmetry.space_group_name_H-M   'P 1'
#
loop_
_entity.id
_entity.type
_entity.pdbx_description
1 polymer ?
#
loop_
_entity_poly.entity_id
_entity_poly.type
_entity_poly.pdbx_seq_one_letter_code
_entity_poly.pdbx_strand_id
1 'polypeptide(L)'
;MYQIGQFVKLMDISPRMLRHYEKAGIFVPNEIDKKTGYRYYSAHQIPLLKQILLLRDSGFKVEEMAETLRKLKDASFLETILLRKRDQSRHLIQMEE
;
A
#
# COMPACT_ATOMS: atom_id res chain seq x y z
N MET A 1 7.90 7.05 14.39
CA MET A 1 7.22 7.54 13.18
C MET A 1 7.97 8.69 12.56
N TYR A 2 7.77 8.92 11.27
CA TYR A 2 8.46 9.96 10.53
C TYR A 2 7.52 11.12 10.21
N GLN A 3 7.98 12.34 10.40
CA GLN A 3 7.28 13.50 9.85
C GLN A 3 7.47 13.51 8.33
N ILE A 4 6.62 14.25 7.63
CA ILE A 4 6.64 14.27 6.17
C ILE A 4 8.03 14.62 5.61
N GLY A 5 8.72 15.60 6.21
CA GLY A 5 10.05 15.99 5.75
C GLY A 5 11.09 14.88 5.85
N GLN A 6 11.02 14.10 6.91
CA GLN A 6 11.91 12.96 7.10
C GLN A 6 11.57 11.81 6.15
N PHE A 7 10.27 11.57 5.99
CA PHE A 7 9.79 10.47 5.18
C PHE A 7 10.08 10.67 3.69
N VAL A 8 9.91 11.90 3.19
CA VAL A 8 10.19 12.18 1.79
C VAL A 8 11.67 12.03 1.46
N LYS A 9 12.55 12.37 2.40
CA LYS A 9 13.98 12.16 2.23
C LYS A 9 14.31 10.67 2.20
N LEU A 10 13.71 9.92 3.12
CA LEU A 10 13.94 8.48 3.22
C LEU A 10 13.49 7.76 1.95
N MET A 11 12.36 8.16 1.40
CA MET A 11 11.77 7.49 0.26
C MET A 11 12.13 8.12 -1.09
N ASP A 12 12.88 9.22 -1.06
CA ASP A 12 13.27 9.95 -2.28
C ASP A 12 12.06 10.33 -3.13
N ILE A 13 11.09 10.96 -2.49
CA ILE A 13 9.86 11.40 -3.15
C ILE A 13 9.56 12.82 -2.70
N SER A 14 8.91 13.62 -3.57
CA SER A 14 8.56 14.99 -3.20
C SER A 14 7.35 15.04 -2.27
N PRO A 15 7.27 16.03 -1.37
CA PRO A 15 6.08 16.22 -0.55
C PRO A 15 4.81 16.42 -1.38
N ARG A 16 4.95 17.07 -2.52
CA ARG A 16 3.84 17.31 -3.45
C ARG A 16 3.27 15.99 -3.96
N MET A 17 4.13 15.07 -4.35
CA MET A 17 3.71 13.78 -4.86
C MET A 17 3.02 12.97 -3.77
N LEU A 18 3.57 13.01 -2.57
CA LEU A 18 3.00 12.31 -1.42
C LEU A 18 1.59 12.82 -1.10
N ARG A 19 1.38 14.14 -1.18
CA ARG A 19 0.06 14.74 -0.98
C ARG A 19 -0.90 14.37 -2.11
N HIS A 20 -0.39 14.24 -3.31
CA HIS A 20 -1.18 13.83 -4.45
C HIS A 20 -1.71 12.41 -4.24
N TYR A 21 -0.88 11.52 -3.74
CA TYR A 21 -1.29 10.16 -3.40
C TYR A 21 -2.30 10.12 -2.27
N GLU A 22 -2.14 11.00 -1.29
CA GLU A 22 -3.11 11.12 -0.19
C GLU A 22 -4.47 11.56 -0.72
N LYS A 23 -4.48 12.55 -1.60
CA LYS A 23 -5.69 13.08 -2.19
C LYS A 23 -6.43 12.02 -3.01
N ALA A 24 -5.67 11.17 -3.69
CA ALA A 24 -6.22 10.07 -4.46
C ALA A 24 -6.62 8.88 -3.58
N GLY A 25 -6.27 8.90 -2.31
CA GLY A 25 -6.61 7.83 -1.37
C GLY A 25 -5.77 6.58 -1.49
N ILE A 26 -4.67 6.62 -2.24
CA ILE A 26 -3.84 5.43 -2.43
C ILE A 26 -2.73 5.30 -1.38
N PHE A 27 -2.32 6.42 -0.80
CA PHE A 27 -1.31 6.40 0.26
C PHE A 27 -1.58 7.55 1.22
N VAL A 28 -2.03 7.22 2.42
CA VAL A 28 -2.41 8.22 3.42
C VAL A 28 -1.47 8.13 4.62
N PRO A 29 -1.29 9.24 5.36
CA PRO A 29 -0.44 9.18 6.55
C PRO A 29 -1.02 8.25 7.60
N ASN A 30 -0.14 7.65 8.39
CA ASN A 30 -0.54 6.79 9.48
C ASN A 30 -1.30 7.57 10.54
N GLU A 31 -0.92 8.83 10.72
CA GLU A 31 -1.53 9.70 11.72
C GLU A 31 -1.42 11.16 11.30
N ILE A 32 -2.44 11.93 11.61
CA ILE A 32 -2.42 13.39 11.43
C ILE A 32 -2.71 14.01 12.78
N ASP A 33 -1.80 14.86 13.26
CA ASP A 33 -1.99 15.57 14.52
C ASP A 33 -3.12 16.57 14.36
N LYS A 34 -4.14 16.44 15.18
CA LYS A 34 -5.34 17.28 15.09
C LYS A 34 -5.06 18.74 15.45
N LYS A 35 -4.04 18.98 16.26
CA LYS A 35 -3.72 20.34 16.70
C LYS A 35 -2.86 21.08 15.70
N THR A 36 -1.84 20.42 15.16
CA THR A 36 -0.87 21.04 14.27
C THR A 36 -1.15 20.77 12.81
N GLY A 37 -1.89 19.70 12.49
CA GLY A 37 -2.09 19.25 11.13
C GLY A 37 -0.88 18.52 10.55
N TYR A 38 0.14 18.25 11.37
CA TYR A 38 1.33 17.56 10.92
C TYR A 38 1.01 16.10 10.60
N ARG A 39 1.59 15.61 9.50
CA ARG A 39 1.40 14.26 9.03
C ARG A 39 2.56 13.37 9.44
N TYR A 40 2.25 12.18 9.90
CA TYR A 40 3.23 11.21 10.36
C TYR A 40 3.06 9.91 9.60
N TYR A 41 4.18 9.35 9.18
CA TYR A 41 4.24 8.11 8.43
C TYR A 41 5.02 7.08 9.22
N SER A 42 4.64 5.81 9.09
CA SER A 42 5.31 4.73 9.81
C SER A 42 6.15 3.87 8.88
N ALA A 43 7.11 3.18 9.46
CA ALA A 43 7.99 2.30 8.69
C ALA A 43 7.22 1.18 8.00
N HIS A 44 6.13 0.70 8.59
CA HIS A 44 5.36 -0.39 7.99
C HIS A 44 4.58 0.04 6.74
N GLN A 45 4.51 1.34 6.46
CA GLN A 45 3.92 1.86 5.24
C GLN A 45 4.89 1.85 4.06
N ILE A 46 6.18 1.66 4.33
CA ILE A 46 7.21 1.70 3.30
C ILE A 46 6.99 0.67 2.19
N PRO A 47 6.65 -0.59 2.48
CA PRO A 47 6.43 -1.56 1.40
C PRO A 47 5.33 -1.14 0.44
N LEU A 48 4.24 -0.56 0.94
CA LEU A 48 3.17 -0.08 0.08
C LEU A 48 3.63 1.07 -0.80
N LEU A 49 4.36 2.02 -0.23
CA LEU A 49 4.86 3.15 -1.02
C LEU A 49 5.83 2.67 -2.10
N LYS A 50 6.67 1.68 -1.80
CA LYS A 50 7.56 1.10 -2.79
C LYS A 50 6.80 0.48 -3.95
N GLN A 51 5.68 -0.18 -3.69
CA GLN A 51 4.82 -0.71 -4.75
C GLN A 51 4.24 0.40 -5.61
N ILE A 52 3.79 1.48 -4.97
CA ILE A 52 3.25 2.64 -5.67
C ILE A 52 4.30 3.27 -6.58
N LEU A 53 5.51 3.44 -6.06
CA LEU A 53 6.60 4.02 -6.83
C LEU A 53 7.01 3.15 -8.00
N LEU A 54 6.97 1.83 -7.82
CA LEU A 54 7.25 0.89 -8.90
C LEU A 54 6.21 1.01 -10.01
N LEU A 55 4.93 1.11 -9.65
CA LEU A 55 3.87 1.31 -10.62
C LEU A 55 4.04 2.63 -11.36
N ARG A 56 4.36 3.69 -10.63
CA ARG A 56 4.63 5.00 -11.23
C ARG A 56 5.74 4.91 -12.26
N ASP A 57 6.84 4.28 -11.89
CA ASP A 57 8.00 4.16 -12.76
C ASP A 57 7.72 3.25 -13.97
N SER A 58 6.70 2.40 -13.86
CA SER A 58 6.25 1.55 -14.95
C SER A 58 5.24 2.25 -15.88
N GLY A 59 4.94 3.53 -15.61
CA GLY A 59 4.06 4.32 -16.45
C GLY A 59 2.61 4.36 -16.02
N PHE A 60 2.29 3.85 -14.85
CA PHE A 60 0.92 3.87 -14.34
C PHE A 60 0.52 5.27 -13.91
N LYS A 61 -0.68 5.68 -14.28
CA LYS A 61 -1.27 6.92 -13.77
C LYS A 61 -1.87 6.65 -12.40
N VAL A 62 -2.14 7.72 -11.65
CA VAL A 62 -2.65 7.61 -10.28
C VAL A 62 -3.95 6.80 -10.24
N GLU A 63 -4.86 7.05 -11.17
CA GLU A 63 -6.12 6.33 -11.24
C GLU A 63 -5.91 4.84 -11.51
N GLU A 64 -4.96 4.52 -12.38
CA GLU A 64 -4.60 3.13 -12.69
C GLU A 64 -3.96 2.46 -11.49
N MET A 65 -3.10 3.18 -10.76
CA MET A 65 -2.48 2.68 -9.54
C MET A 65 -3.53 2.34 -8.50
N ALA A 66 -4.49 3.23 -8.31
CA ALA A 66 -5.55 3.03 -7.32
C ALA A 66 -6.35 1.77 -7.63
N GLU A 67 -6.70 1.56 -8.89
CA GLU A 67 -7.44 0.37 -9.30
C GLU A 67 -6.62 -0.90 -9.14
N THR A 68 -5.36 -0.86 -9.56
CA THR A 68 -4.46 -2.01 -9.45
C THR A 68 -4.25 -2.42 -8.00
N LEU A 69 -4.02 -1.45 -7.11
CA LEU A 69 -3.82 -1.73 -5.69
C LEU A 69 -5.08 -2.32 -5.07
N ARG A 70 -6.25 -1.83 -5.47
CA ARG A 70 -7.51 -2.38 -4.98
C ARG A 70 -7.68 -3.83 -5.41
N LYS A 71 -7.36 -4.14 -6.66
CA LYS A 71 -7.45 -5.51 -7.18
C LYS A 71 -6.48 -6.44 -6.47
N LEU A 72 -5.26 -5.97 -6.20
CA LEU A 72 -4.27 -6.76 -5.47
C LEU A 72 -4.74 -7.04 -4.05
N LYS A 73 -5.35 -6.05 -3.40
CA LYS A 73 -5.88 -6.22 -2.05
C LYS A 73 -7.00 -7.24 -2.03
N ASP A 74 -7.91 -7.17 -3.02
CA ASP A 74 -9.02 -8.12 -3.14
C ASP A 74 -8.49 -9.53 -3.41
N ALA A 75 -7.49 -9.67 -4.26
CA ALA A 75 -6.87 -10.96 -4.54
C ALA A 75 -6.23 -11.54 -3.29
N SER A 76 -5.52 -10.71 -2.52
CA SER A 76 -4.92 -11.17 -1.25
C SER A 76 -5.97 -11.63 -0.27
N PHE A 77 -7.09 -10.93 -0.20
CA PHE A 77 -8.18 -11.29 0.68
C PHE A 77 -8.79 -12.64 0.29
N LEU A 78 -9.05 -12.82 -1.00
CA LEU A 78 -9.57 -14.08 -1.52
C LEU A 78 -8.59 -15.22 -1.29
N GLU A 79 -7.32 -14.95 -1.49
CA GLU A 79 -6.28 -15.93 -1.24
C GLU A 79 -6.27 -16.38 0.21
N THR A 80 -6.42 -15.45 1.13
CA THR A 80 -6.49 -15.76 2.55
C THR A 80 -7.67 -16.66 2.87
N ILE A 81 -8.82 -16.38 2.28
CA ILE A 81 -10.03 -17.20 2.47
C ILE A 81 -9.81 -18.60 1.91
N LEU A 82 -9.23 -18.69 0.72
CA LEU A 82 -8.96 -19.97 0.07
C LEU A 82 -7.96 -20.81 0.88
N LEU A 83 -6.95 -20.17 1.45
CA LEU A 83 -5.97 -20.86 2.28
C LEU A 83 -6.61 -21.42 3.54
N ARG A 84 -7.55 -20.71 4.14
CA ARG A 84 -8.27 -21.22 5.31
C ARG A 84 -9.08 -22.45 4.96
N LYS A 85 -9.74 -22.45 3.81
CA LYS A 85 -10.49 -23.62 3.35
C LYS A 85 -9.54 -24.74 2.97
N ARG A 86 -8.39 -24.40 2.40
CA ARG A 86 -7.38 -25.38 2.07
C ARG A 86 -6.88 -26.11 3.30
N ASP A 87 -6.70 -25.40 4.41
CA ASP A 87 -6.27 -26.01 5.65
C ASP A 87 -7.25 -27.06 6.15
N GLN A 88 -8.54 -26.88 5.89
CA GLN A 88 -9.57 -27.82 6.29
C GLN A 88 -9.60 -29.07 5.40
N SER A 89 -9.21 -28.92 4.14
CA SER A 89 -9.17 -30.00 3.17
C SER A 89 -7.84 -30.05 2.44
N ARG A 90 -6.80 -29.68 3.12
CA ARG A 90 -5.48 -29.51 2.53
C ARG A 90 -4.92 -30.73 1.83
N HIS A 91 -5.26 -31.92 2.32
CA HIS A 91 -4.77 -33.15 1.71
C HIS A 91 -5.24 -33.31 0.27
N LEU A 92 -6.44 -32.82 -0.06
CA LEU A 92 -6.93 -32.82 -1.44
C LEU A 92 -6.16 -31.82 -2.30
N ILE A 93 -5.94 -30.65 -1.75
CA ILE A 93 -5.25 -29.58 -2.47
C ILE A 93 -3.81 -29.95 -2.73
N GLN A 94 -3.16 -30.55 -1.75
CA GLN A 94 -1.76 -30.96 -1.90
C GLN A 94 -1.57 -32.00 -2.98
N MET A 95 -2.53 -32.86 -3.16
CA MET A 95 -2.43 -33.91 -4.17
C MET A 95 -2.53 -33.36 -5.58
N GLU A 96 -3.13 -32.19 -5.74
CA GLU A 96 -3.25 -31.54 -7.04
C GLU A 96 -1.96 -30.85 -7.46
N GLU A 97 -1.10 -30.59 -6.52
CA GLU A 97 0.18 -29.95 -6.80
C GLU A 97 1.24 -30.98 -7.14
#